data_75145e1ef529d9d87f6e1c17dfce955f
#
_entry.id   75145e1ef529d9d87f6e1c17dfce955f
#
_cell.length_a   1.000
_cell.length_b   1.000
_cell.length_c   1.000
_cell.angle_alpha   90.00
_cell.angle_beta   90.00
_cell.angle_gamma   90.00
#
_symmetry.space_group_name_H-M   'P 1'
#
loop_
_entity.id
_entity.type
_entity.pdbx_description
1 polymer ?
#
loop_
_entity_poly.entity_id
_entity_poly.type
_entity_poly.pdbx_seq_one_letter_code
_entity_poly.pdbx_strand_id
1 'polypeptide(L)'
;MTTAKKLPSGSWRCQVYSHTEETMQPDGTIKKKRIYKSFTSDIPGSKGKRLAEQAASVWAAEKESTSDVQNITFGEALDKYIEGREAVLSPRTIMDYKRTRKKELQSIMNIKIALITQEDIQKAINIEAQNHSPKTVRNSHGLISAVMHVYRPNFALNTALPKKVRPDIYVPSDAEIKQLLSSVAGTDMELPVLLAAFGPMRRGEICALSSEDISGNIVHVCKNMVINGDREWIIKTPKSYAGDRYIDYPDFVSDKWRGMKGRIVRLTPDSITNRFNRLLKRNGIPHFRFHDLRHYSASIQHALGIPDSYIMQRGGWGNDGTLKAVYRHVLEEQAKQMDHMANNYFSELYNTKCSTSKKSPSI
;
A
#
# COMPACT_ATOMS: atom_id res chain seq x y z
N MET A 1 -14.79 21.13 -38.66
CA MET A 1 -15.55 21.69 -37.48
C MET A 1 -17.01 21.86 -37.90
N THR A 2 -17.93 21.41 -37.08
CA THR A 2 -19.37 21.60 -37.34
C THR A 2 -19.77 23.04 -37.00
N THR A 3 -20.38 23.74 -37.93
CA THR A 3 -20.77 25.16 -37.78
C THR A 3 -22.21 25.25 -37.30
N ALA A 4 -22.49 26.09 -36.32
CA ALA A 4 -23.84 26.32 -35.83
C ALA A 4 -24.69 27.10 -36.85
N LYS A 5 -25.95 26.67 -37.04
CA LYS A 5 -26.95 27.32 -37.88
C LYS A 5 -27.93 28.11 -37.00
N LYS A 6 -28.33 29.29 -37.48
CA LYS A 6 -29.36 30.11 -36.83
C LYS A 6 -30.73 29.51 -37.12
N LEU A 7 -31.52 29.32 -36.10
CA LEU A 7 -32.89 28.84 -36.19
C LEU A 7 -33.88 30.01 -36.41
N PRO A 8 -35.11 29.76 -36.94
CA PRO A 8 -36.14 30.78 -37.07
C PRO A 8 -36.49 31.47 -35.73
N SER A 9 -36.30 30.77 -34.60
CA SER A 9 -36.50 31.31 -33.25
C SER A 9 -35.44 32.33 -32.81
N GLY A 10 -34.37 32.53 -33.63
CA GLY A 10 -33.24 33.38 -33.28
C GLY A 10 -32.11 32.67 -32.51
N SER A 11 -32.35 31.46 -31.99
CA SER A 11 -31.35 30.61 -31.31
C SER A 11 -30.38 29.98 -32.30
N TRP A 12 -29.22 29.53 -31.80
CA TRP A 12 -28.18 28.87 -32.60
C TRP A 12 -28.13 27.38 -32.27
N ARG A 13 -28.11 26.53 -33.29
CA ARG A 13 -28.02 25.07 -33.16
C ARG A 13 -26.80 24.52 -33.91
N CYS A 14 -25.94 23.77 -33.19
CA CYS A 14 -24.87 22.95 -33.75
C CYS A 14 -25.26 21.48 -33.65
N GLN A 15 -25.06 20.69 -34.72
CA GLN A 15 -25.36 19.26 -34.73
C GLN A 15 -24.09 18.46 -34.97
N VAL A 16 -23.88 17.43 -34.16
CA VAL A 16 -22.76 16.51 -34.27
C VAL A 16 -23.29 15.10 -34.51
N TYR A 17 -22.66 14.38 -35.44
CA TYR A 17 -23.01 13.00 -35.74
C TYR A 17 -22.83 12.13 -34.47
N SER A 18 -23.88 11.40 -34.09
CA SER A 18 -23.87 10.50 -32.94
C SER A 18 -23.55 9.06 -33.35
N HIS A 19 -24.41 8.41 -34.09
CA HIS A 19 -24.27 7.04 -34.54
C HIS A 19 -25.17 6.78 -35.74
N THR A 20 -25.07 5.59 -36.35
CA THR A 20 -25.97 5.12 -37.37
C THR A 20 -26.87 4.05 -36.80
N GLU A 21 -28.18 4.24 -36.87
CA GLU A 21 -29.16 3.20 -36.58
C GLU A 21 -29.39 2.36 -37.83
N GLU A 22 -29.36 1.04 -37.67
CA GLU A 22 -29.67 0.07 -38.71
C GLU A 22 -31.01 -0.58 -38.39
N THR A 23 -31.97 -0.42 -39.25
CA THR A 23 -33.32 -1.01 -39.13
C THR A 23 -33.54 -2.00 -40.26
N MET A 24 -33.82 -3.26 -39.93
CA MET A 24 -34.19 -4.26 -40.91
C MET A 24 -35.61 -3.97 -41.45
N GLN A 25 -35.73 -3.84 -42.74
CA GLN A 25 -37.01 -3.63 -43.39
C GLN A 25 -37.74 -4.98 -43.64
N PRO A 26 -39.06 -5.02 -43.81
CA PRO A 26 -39.79 -6.27 -44.06
C PRO A 26 -39.36 -7.02 -45.32
N ASP A 27 -38.70 -6.34 -46.24
CA ASP A 27 -38.15 -6.90 -47.49
C ASP A 27 -36.71 -7.49 -47.29
N GLY A 28 -36.16 -7.51 -46.06
CA GLY A 28 -34.83 -8.03 -45.76
C GLY A 28 -33.71 -7.02 -46.03
N THR A 29 -34.01 -5.78 -46.48
CA THR A 29 -32.99 -4.74 -46.68
C THR A 29 -32.68 -4.01 -45.35
N ILE A 30 -31.42 -3.57 -45.16
CA ILE A 30 -31.01 -2.79 -44.00
C ILE A 30 -31.04 -1.30 -44.34
N LYS A 31 -31.96 -0.58 -43.72
CA LYS A 31 -32.02 0.89 -43.80
C LYS A 31 -31.12 1.52 -42.76
N LYS A 32 -30.15 2.32 -43.19
CA LYS A 32 -29.21 3.04 -42.33
C LYS A 32 -29.65 4.49 -42.14
N LYS A 33 -29.88 4.92 -40.90
CA LYS A 33 -30.25 6.28 -40.52
C LYS A 33 -29.16 6.90 -39.65
N ARG A 34 -28.61 8.05 -40.09
CA ARG A 34 -27.63 8.80 -39.29
C ARG A 34 -28.35 9.63 -38.23
N ILE A 35 -27.95 9.41 -36.97
CA ILE A 35 -28.48 10.13 -35.82
C ILE A 35 -27.49 11.22 -35.39
N TYR A 36 -28.02 12.41 -35.13
CA TYR A 36 -27.24 13.59 -34.72
C TYR A 36 -27.69 14.07 -33.36
N LYS A 37 -26.72 14.46 -32.49
CA LYS A 37 -27.00 15.18 -31.26
C LYS A 37 -26.97 16.68 -31.52
N SER A 38 -27.93 17.40 -30.98
CA SER A 38 -28.08 18.85 -31.16
C SER A 38 -27.71 19.62 -29.90
N PHE A 39 -26.95 20.68 -30.08
CA PHE A 39 -26.54 21.62 -29.02
C PHE A 39 -27.09 23.00 -29.39
N THR A 40 -27.95 23.58 -28.54
CA THR A 40 -28.67 24.81 -28.81
C THR A 40 -28.29 25.88 -27.79
N SER A 41 -28.15 27.12 -28.26
CA SER A 41 -27.96 28.29 -27.40
C SER A 41 -28.99 29.34 -27.79
N ASP A 42 -29.76 29.85 -26.81
CA ASP A 42 -30.79 30.86 -26.99
C ASP A 42 -30.25 32.28 -26.93
N ILE A 43 -28.93 32.42 -26.68
CA ILE A 43 -28.26 33.71 -26.66
C ILE A 43 -28.14 34.24 -28.11
N PRO A 44 -28.64 35.46 -28.42
CA PRO A 44 -28.56 36.00 -29.77
C PRO A 44 -27.12 36.42 -30.14
N GLY A 45 -26.85 36.52 -31.43
CA GLY A 45 -25.60 37.03 -31.98
C GLY A 45 -24.45 36.01 -31.98
N SER A 46 -23.23 36.51 -32.18
CA SER A 46 -22.02 35.70 -32.33
C SER A 46 -21.64 34.94 -31.04
N LYS A 47 -22.04 35.43 -29.88
CA LYS A 47 -21.81 34.78 -28.59
C LYS A 47 -22.59 33.47 -28.48
N GLY A 48 -23.88 33.45 -28.87
CA GLY A 48 -24.69 32.23 -28.87
C GLY A 48 -24.21 31.20 -29.91
N LYS A 49 -23.78 31.66 -31.09
CA LYS A 49 -23.14 30.79 -32.09
C LYS A 49 -21.93 30.07 -31.50
N ARG A 50 -21.01 30.81 -30.86
CA ARG A 50 -19.78 30.26 -30.25
C ARG A 50 -20.07 29.28 -29.14
N LEU A 51 -21.07 29.52 -28.30
CA LEU A 51 -21.46 28.61 -27.20
C LEU A 51 -22.01 27.29 -27.74
N ALA A 52 -22.88 27.32 -28.77
CA ALA A 52 -23.40 26.09 -29.39
C ALA A 52 -22.28 25.28 -30.05
N GLU A 53 -21.36 25.93 -30.76
CA GLU A 53 -20.18 25.29 -31.35
C GLU A 53 -19.21 24.74 -30.31
N GLN A 54 -18.97 25.43 -29.20
CA GLN A 54 -18.14 24.97 -28.10
C GLN A 54 -18.73 23.74 -27.42
N ALA A 55 -20.03 23.75 -27.10
CA ALA A 55 -20.69 22.60 -26.50
C ALA A 55 -20.67 21.36 -27.43
N ALA A 56 -20.85 21.59 -28.71
CA ALA A 56 -20.78 20.55 -29.77
C ALA A 56 -19.35 19.98 -29.88
N SER A 57 -18.32 20.83 -29.79
CA SER A 57 -16.91 20.45 -29.88
C SER A 57 -16.47 19.67 -28.65
N VAL A 58 -16.86 20.10 -27.43
CA VAL A 58 -16.58 19.37 -26.19
C VAL A 58 -17.18 17.97 -26.24
N TRP A 59 -18.45 17.86 -26.63
CA TRP A 59 -19.12 16.56 -26.75
C TRP A 59 -18.48 15.65 -27.81
N ALA A 60 -18.05 16.21 -28.96
CA ALA A 60 -17.39 15.46 -30.02
C ALA A 60 -16.03 14.91 -29.52
N ALA A 61 -15.26 15.71 -28.81
CA ALA A 61 -13.98 15.30 -28.19
C ALA A 61 -14.17 14.23 -27.11
N GLU A 62 -15.18 14.37 -26.24
CA GLU A 62 -15.55 13.37 -25.25
C GLU A 62 -15.95 12.04 -25.91
N LYS A 63 -16.71 12.12 -27.03
CA LYS A 63 -17.12 10.95 -27.77
C LYS A 63 -15.95 10.26 -28.47
N GLU A 64 -15.02 11.00 -29.07
CA GLU A 64 -13.80 10.46 -29.67
C GLU A 64 -12.96 9.77 -28.61
N SER A 65 -12.72 10.41 -27.46
CA SER A 65 -12.00 9.81 -26.34
C SER A 65 -12.70 8.55 -25.81
N THR A 66 -14.03 8.55 -25.77
CA THR A 66 -14.81 7.37 -25.35
C THR A 66 -14.76 6.25 -26.40
N SER A 67 -14.70 6.55 -27.69
CA SER A 67 -14.61 5.55 -28.77
C SER A 67 -13.24 4.87 -28.80
N ASP A 68 -12.17 5.61 -28.52
CA ASP A 68 -10.82 5.08 -28.42
C ASP A 68 -10.67 4.18 -27.19
N VAL A 69 -11.27 4.57 -26.07
CA VAL A 69 -11.33 3.75 -24.84
C VAL A 69 -12.12 2.45 -25.07
N GLN A 70 -13.20 2.48 -25.87
CA GLN A 70 -14.01 1.29 -26.15
C GLN A 70 -13.29 0.21 -26.97
N ASN A 71 -12.25 0.56 -27.71
CA ASN A 71 -11.54 -0.37 -28.58
C ASN A 71 -10.28 -1.01 -27.98
N ILE A 72 -9.74 -0.44 -26.91
CA ILE A 72 -8.52 -1.00 -26.27
C ILE A 72 -8.86 -2.21 -25.39
N THR A 73 -7.91 -3.14 -25.31
CA THR A 73 -7.96 -4.28 -24.38
C THR A 73 -7.66 -3.82 -22.95
N PHE A 74 -8.01 -4.65 -21.96
CA PHE A 74 -7.64 -4.39 -20.57
C PHE A 74 -6.12 -4.30 -20.41
N GLY A 75 -5.36 -5.14 -21.12
CA GLY A 75 -3.90 -5.09 -21.11
C GLY A 75 -3.34 -3.76 -21.60
N GLU A 76 -3.83 -3.24 -22.72
CA GLU A 76 -3.45 -1.92 -23.26
C GLU A 76 -3.87 -0.78 -22.34
N ALA A 77 -5.06 -0.86 -21.74
CA ALA A 77 -5.51 0.10 -20.74
C ALA A 77 -4.60 0.11 -19.51
N LEU A 78 -4.18 -1.08 -19.04
CA LEU A 78 -3.24 -1.22 -17.94
C LEU A 78 -1.85 -0.67 -18.30
N ASP A 79 -1.35 -0.91 -19.50
CA ASP A 79 -0.08 -0.36 -19.97
C ASP A 79 -0.12 1.18 -19.98
N LYS A 80 -1.16 1.79 -20.53
CA LYS A 80 -1.38 3.26 -20.49
C LYS A 80 -1.55 3.79 -19.07
N TYR A 81 -2.23 3.02 -18.21
CA TYR A 81 -2.39 3.36 -16.78
C TYR A 81 -1.03 3.42 -16.06
N ILE A 82 -0.14 2.49 -16.33
CA ILE A 82 1.22 2.42 -15.76
C ILE A 82 2.06 3.58 -16.26
N GLU A 83 2.11 3.78 -17.59
CA GLU A 83 2.88 4.86 -18.25
C GLU A 83 2.50 6.24 -17.69
N GLY A 84 1.20 6.54 -17.62
CA GLY A 84 0.71 7.82 -17.11
C GLY A 84 0.99 8.09 -15.63
N ARG A 85 1.53 7.10 -14.89
CA ARG A 85 1.84 7.20 -13.45
C ARG A 85 3.29 6.90 -13.10
N GLU A 86 4.13 6.63 -14.08
CA GLU A 86 5.52 6.22 -13.87
C GLU A 86 6.33 7.28 -13.13
N ALA A 87 6.06 8.57 -13.39
CA ALA A 87 6.72 9.69 -12.71
C ALA A 87 6.22 9.93 -11.27
N VAL A 88 5.01 9.48 -10.92
CA VAL A 88 4.36 9.79 -9.63
C VAL A 88 4.45 8.62 -8.65
N LEU A 89 4.31 7.39 -9.14
CA LEU A 89 4.34 6.20 -8.29
C LEU A 89 5.78 5.79 -7.97
N SER A 90 5.92 5.05 -6.86
CA SER A 90 7.23 4.52 -6.50
C SER A 90 7.71 3.50 -7.55
N PRO A 91 9.02 3.44 -7.87
CA PRO A 91 9.57 2.48 -8.84
C PRO A 91 9.16 1.04 -8.52
N ARG A 92 9.14 0.67 -7.26
CA ARG A 92 8.70 -0.66 -6.83
C ARG A 92 7.24 -0.94 -7.19
N THR A 93 6.35 0.04 -7.03
CA THR A 93 4.93 -0.10 -7.41
C THR A 93 4.80 -0.31 -8.92
N ILE A 94 5.54 0.46 -9.71
CA ILE A 94 5.57 0.30 -11.17
C ILE A 94 6.08 -1.09 -11.57
N MET A 95 7.17 -1.57 -10.96
CA MET A 95 7.66 -2.93 -11.18
C MET A 95 6.61 -4.00 -10.84
N ASP A 96 5.92 -3.86 -9.72
CA ASP A 96 4.88 -4.80 -9.31
C ASP A 96 3.69 -4.77 -10.29
N TYR A 97 3.30 -3.61 -10.81
CA TYR A 97 2.25 -3.48 -11.84
C TYR A 97 2.69 -4.10 -13.17
N LYS A 98 3.93 -3.83 -13.64
CA LYS A 98 4.51 -4.46 -14.83
C LYS A 98 4.59 -5.99 -14.68
N ARG A 99 4.88 -6.49 -13.47
CA ARG A 99 4.84 -7.94 -13.18
C ARG A 99 3.43 -8.49 -13.31
N THR A 100 2.44 -7.84 -12.69
CA THR A 100 1.03 -8.25 -12.77
C THR A 100 0.56 -8.26 -14.23
N ARG A 101 0.89 -7.22 -15.01
CA ARG A 101 0.61 -7.15 -16.46
C ARG A 101 1.15 -8.36 -17.21
N LYS A 102 2.35 -8.82 -16.87
CA LYS A 102 3.04 -9.91 -17.58
C LYS A 102 2.65 -11.31 -17.11
N LYS A 103 2.31 -11.49 -15.83
CA LYS A 103 2.18 -12.82 -15.21
C LYS A 103 0.81 -13.11 -14.61
N GLU A 104 0.08 -12.10 -14.19
CA GLU A 104 -1.20 -12.25 -13.47
C GLU A 104 -2.34 -11.75 -14.35
N LEU A 105 -3.57 -12.12 -14.02
CA LEU A 105 -4.79 -11.66 -14.68
C LEU A 105 -4.85 -11.92 -16.20
N GLN A 106 -4.12 -12.93 -16.70
CA GLN A 106 -3.98 -13.17 -18.14
C GLN A 106 -5.31 -13.48 -18.84
N SER A 107 -6.30 -14.02 -18.10
CA SER A 107 -7.63 -14.34 -18.64
C SER A 107 -8.43 -13.12 -19.10
N ILE A 108 -8.13 -11.91 -18.61
CA ILE A 108 -8.83 -10.67 -18.99
C ILE A 108 -7.97 -9.72 -19.83
N MET A 109 -6.67 -9.98 -19.98
CA MET A 109 -5.75 -9.03 -20.64
C MET A 109 -6.13 -8.73 -22.10
N ASN A 110 -6.68 -9.71 -22.84
CA ASN A 110 -7.04 -9.58 -24.24
C ASN A 110 -8.52 -9.20 -24.45
N ILE A 111 -9.31 -9.05 -23.39
CA ILE A 111 -10.71 -8.65 -23.49
C ILE A 111 -10.76 -7.13 -23.66
N LYS A 112 -11.57 -6.64 -24.62
CA LYS A 112 -11.82 -5.20 -24.75
C LYS A 112 -12.40 -4.65 -23.47
N ILE A 113 -11.82 -3.57 -22.93
CA ILE A 113 -12.19 -3.04 -21.62
C ILE A 113 -13.67 -2.68 -21.53
N ALA A 114 -14.28 -2.24 -22.65
CA ALA A 114 -15.69 -1.95 -22.73
C ALA A 114 -16.59 -3.19 -22.57
N LEU A 115 -16.10 -4.37 -22.92
CA LEU A 115 -16.86 -5.64 -22.92
C LEU A 115 -16.63 -6.47 -21.66
N ILE A 116 -15.68 -6.10 -20.80
CA ILE A 116 -15.41 -6.81 -19.55
C ILE A 116 -16.67 -6.83 -18.68
N THR A 117 -17.04 -8.01 -18.24
CA THR A 117 -18.17 -8.27 -17.33
C THR A 117 -17.71 -8.50 -15.90
N GLN A 118 -18.63 -8.47 -14.93
CA GLN A 118 -18.36 -8.87 -13.55
C GLN A 118 -17.90 -10.34 -13.47
N GLU A 119 -18.47 -11.19 -14.34
CA GLU A 119 -18.13 -12.60 -14.40
C GLU A 119 -16.70 -12.85 -14.87
N ASP A 120 -16.22 -12.09 -15.85
CA ASP A 120 -14.84 -12.16 -16.34
C ASP A 120 -13.85 -11.80 -15.22
N ILE A 121 -14.14 -10.72 -14.49
CA ILE A 121 -13.32 -10.30 -13.36
C ILE A 121 -13.34 -11.34 -12.24
N GLN A 122 -14.53 -11.90 -11.90
CA GLN A 122 -14.63 -12.93 -10.88
C GLN A 122 -13.87 -14.19 -11.28
N LYS A 123 -13.94 -14.63 -12.54
CA LYS A 123 -13.15 -15.76 -13.07
C LYS A 123 -11.65 -15.49 -12.96
N ALA A 124 -11.19 -14.30 -13.35
CA ALA A 124 -9.79 -13.92 -13.23
C ALA A 124 -9.32 -13.98 -11.77
N ILE A 125 -10.08 -13.43 -10.83
CA ILE A 125 -9.77 -13.46 -9.41
C ILE A 125 -9.79 -14.87 -8.84
N ASN A 126 -10.68 -15.74 -9.28
CA ASN A 126 -10.72 -17.15 -8.86
C ASN A 126 -9.47 -17.92 -9.32
N ILE A 127 -8.98 -17.66 -10.54
CA ILE A 127 -7.73 -18.23 -11.07
C ILE A 127 -6.54 -17.77 -10.21
N GLU A 128 -6.45 -16.48 -9.93
CA GLU A 128 -5.38 -15.94 -9.09
C GLU A 128 -5.44 -16.50 -7.65
N ALA A 129 -6.63 -16.73 -7.11
CA ALA A 129 -6.82 -17.26 -5.77
C ALA A 129 -6.35 -18.70 -5.59
N GLN A 130 -6.26 -19.49 -6.67
CA GLN A 130 -5.70 -20.84 -6.65
C GLN A 130 -4.17 -20.85 -6.53
N ASN A 131 -3.51 -19.79 -7.02
CA ASN A 131 -2.05 -19.74 -7.18
C ASN A 131 -1.36 -18.74 -6.23
N HIS A 132 -2.13 -17.87 -5.60
CA HIS A 132 -1.58 -16.74 -4.83
C HIS A 132 -2.22 -16.56 -3.45
N SER A 133 -1.49 -15.93 -2.55
CA SER A 133 -2.01 -15.58 -1.23
C SER A 133 -3.20 -14.60 -1.31
N PRO A 134 -4.14 -14.61 -0.34
CA PRO A 134 -5.25 -13.66 -0.27
C PRO A 134 -4.82 -12.19 -0.41
N LYS A 135 -3.65 -11.84 0.12
CA LYS A 135 -3.10 -10.48 0.00
C LYS A 135 -2.69 -10.15 -1.43
N THR A 136 -2.02 -11.07 -2.12
CA THR A 136 -1.63 -10.89 -3.53
C THR A 136 -2.86 -10.72 -4.41
N VAL A 137 -3.85 -11.60 -4.27
CA VAL A 137 -5.12 -11.53 -5.02
C VAL A 137 -5.83 -10.19 -4.82
N ARG A 138 -5.87 -9.70 -3.58
CA ARG A 138 -6.46 -8.38 -3.28
C ARG A 138 -5.68 -7.23 -3.88
N ASN A 139 -4.35 -7.33 -3.99
CA ASN A 139 -3.54 -6.32 -4.66
C ASN A 139 -3.82 -6.31 -6.17
N SER A 140 -3.91 -7.48 -6.81
CA SER A 140 -4.25 -7.61 -8.23
C SER A 140 -5.67 -7.09 -8.51
N HIS A 141 -6.65 -7.39 -7.64
CA HIS A 141 -8.00 -6.80 -7.72
C HIS A 141 -7.98 -5.27 -7.54
N GLY A 142 -7.16 -4.75 -6.62
CA GLY A 142 -7.00 -3.30 -6.44
C GLY A 142 -6.48 -2.61 -7.70
N LEU A 143 -5.60 -3.27 -8.45
CA LEU A 143 -5.12 -2.78 -9.74
C LEU A 143 -6.23 -2.82 -10.81
N ILE A 144 -7.03 -3.91 -10.89
CA ILE A 144 -8.21 -3.96 -11.75
C ILE A 144 -9.13 -2.77 -11.42
N SER A 145 -9.45 -2.56 -10.15
CA SER A 145 -10.32 -1.48 -9.70
C SER A 145 -9.79 -0.11 -10.11
N ALA A 146 -8.49 0.12 -9.99
CA ALA A 146 -7.86 1.39 -10.34
C ALA A 146 -7.90 1.65 -11.87
N VAL A 147 -7.67 0.63 -12.68
CA VAL A 147 -7.77 0.72 -14.14
C VAL A 147 -9.23 0.93 -14.58
N MET A 148 -10.14 0.12 -14.04
CA MET A 148 -11.58 0.25 -14.36
C MET A 148 -12.14 1.62 -13.96
N HIS A 149 -11.72 2.18 -12.82
CA HIS A 149 -12.13 3.52 -12.41
C HIS A 149 -11.73 4.61 -13.41
N VAL A 150 -10.59 4.47 -14.08
CA VAL A 150 -10.12 5.43 -15.09
C VAL A 150 -10.88 5.26 -16.41
N TYR A 151 -11.04 4.02 -16.88
CA TYR A 151 -11.57 3.75 -18.22
C TYR A 151 -13.06 3.44 -18.25
N ARG A 152 -13.64 3.00 -17.13
CA ARG A 152 -15.08 2.72 -16.96
C ARG A 152 -15.58 3.18 -15.59
N PRO A 153 -15.59 4.48 -15.31
CA PRO A 153 -15.88 5.04 -13.97
C PRO A 153 -17.27 4.63 -13.42
N ASN A 154 -18.22 4.36 -14.31
CA ASN A 154 -19.58 3.94 -13.94
C ASN A 154 -19.72 2.41 -13.75
N PHE A 155 -18.64 1.64 -13.94
CA PHE A 155 -18.66 0.19 -13.73
C PHE A 155 -18.40 -0.14 -12.25
N ALA A 156 -19.45 -0.43 -11.52
CA ALA A 156 -19.33 -0.83 -10.12
C ALA A 156 -18.77 -2.26 -10.00
N LEU A 157 -17.57 -2.39 -9.43
CA LEU A 157 -16.96 -3.69 -9.15
C LEU A 157 -17.62 -4.36 -7.93
N ASN A 158 -18.25 -5.51 -8.16
CA ASN A 158 -18.84 -6.35 -7.13
C ASN A 158 -18.21 -7.75 -7.17
N THR A 159 -16.96 -7.85 -6.74
CA THR A 159 -16.16 -9.08 -6.81
C THR A 159 -16.01 -9.72 -5.43
N ALA A 160 -16.34 -11.01 -5.32
CA ALA A 160 -16.05 -11.78 -4.12
C ALA A 160 -14.53 -12.01 -4.01
N LEU A 161 -13.95 -11.59 -2.88
CA LEU A 161 -12.51 -11.67 -2.65
C LEU A 161 -12.18 -12.66 -1.54
N PRO A 162 -11.03 -13.36 -1.60
CA PRO A 162 -10.59 -14.22 -0.53
C PRO A 162 -10.58 -13.49 0.81
N LYS A 163 -10.95 -14.19 1.89
CA LYS A 163 -10.94 -13.62 3.25
C LYS A 163 -9.55 -13.09 3.60
N LYS A 164 -9.48 -11.93 4.23
CA LYS A 164 -8.21 -11.40 4.74
C LYS A 164 -7.67 -12.33 5.82
N VAL A 165 -6.50 -12.90 5.57
CA VAL A 165 -5.75 -13.64 6.58
C VAL A 165 -4.81 -12.64 7.27
N ARG A 166 -4.88 -12.58 8.59
CA ARG A 166 -3.92 -11.80 9.37
C ARG A 166 -2.60 -12.57 9.37
N PRO A 167 -1.47 -11.93 8.99
CA PRO A 167 -0.19 -12.59 9.13
C PRO A 167 0.10 -12.85 10.61
N ASP A 168 0.57 -14.03 10.92
CA ASP A 168 1.20 -14.31 12.19
C ASP A 168 2.55 -13.57 12.21
N ILE A 169 2.68 -12.63 13.15
CA ILE A 169 3.89 -11.82 13.28
C ILE A 169 4.75 -12.49 14.34
N TYR A 170 5.84 -13.09 13.88
CA TYR A 170 6.83 -13.62 14.80
C TYR A 170 7.63 -12.48 15.46
N VAL A 171 7.74 -12.50 16.78
CA VAL A 171 8.60 -11.62 17.55
C VAL A 171 9.66 -12.49 18.20
N PRO A 172 10.96 -12.33 17.85
CA PRO A 172 12.01 -13.12 18.45
C PRO A 172 12.14 -12.84 19.95
N SER A 173 12.46 -13.87 20.71
CA SER A 173 12.71 -13.79 22.16
C SER A 173 14.05 -13.11 22.48
N ASP A 174 14.21 -12.64 23.70
CA ASP A 174 15.48 -12.08 24.19
C ASP A 174 16.65 -13.07 24.07
N ALA A 175 16.39 -14.38 24.26
CA ALA A 175 17.40 -15.42 24.10
C ALA A 175 17.88 -15.53 22.64
N GLU A 176 16.96 -15.50 21.69
CA GLU A 176 17.28 -15.53 20.27
C GLU A 176 18.01 -14.26 19.83
N ILE A 177 17.62 -13.09 20.36
CA ILE A 177 18.32 -11.83 20.08
C ILE A 177 19.74 -11.86 20.67
N LYS A 178 19.94 -12.35 21.89
CA LYS A 178 21.28 -12.50 22.49
C LYS A 178 22.17 -13.43 21.67
N GLN A 179 21.63 -14.56 21.22
CA GLN A 179 22.35 -15.50 20.34
C GLN A 179 22.69 -14.86 18.99
N LEU A 180 21.73 -14.10 18.40
CA LEU A 180 21.95 -13.36 17.16
C LEU A 180 23.06 -12.32 17.32
N LEU A 181 23.02 -11.49 18.37
CA LEU A 181 24.02 -10.46 18.64
C LEU A 181 25.44 -11.07 18.78
N SER A 182 25.57 -12.18 19.50
CA SER A 182 26.84 -12.91 19.60
C SER A 182 27.31 -13.41 18.24
N SER A 183 26.40 -13.86 17.38
CA SER A 183 26.71 -14.41 16.05
C SER A 183 27.10 -13.35 15.02
N VAL A 184 26.69 -12.09 15.20
CA VAL A 184 27.01 -10.99 14.26
C VAL A 184 28.19 -10.14 14.73
N ALA A 185 28.66 -10.29 15.95
CA ALA A 185 29.73 -9.49 16.52
C ALA A 185 30.99 -9.51 15.61
N GLY A 186 31.50 -8.33 15.29
CA GLY A 186 32.66 -8.15 14.40
C GLY A 186 32.41 -8.42 12.91
N THR A 187 31.17 -8.75 12.52
CA THR A 187 30.81 -8.95 11.10
C THR A 187 30.16 -7.69 10.49
N ASP A 188 30.04 -7.67 9.17
CA ASP A 188 29.33 -6.59 8.46
C ASP A 188 27.79 -6.59 8.69
N MET A 189 27.26 -7.61 9.35
CA MET A 189 25.87 -7.70 9.79
C MET A 189 25.62 -7.15 11.20
N GLU A 190 26.66 -6.89 11.99
CA GLU A 190 26.53 -6.39 13.36
C GLU A 190 25.75 -5.07 13.39
N LEU A 191 26.23 -4.06 12.70
CA LEU A 191 25.60 -2.74 12.70
C LEU A 191 24.19 -2.73 12.10
N PRO A 192 23.90 -3.40 10.98
CA PRO A 192 22.52 -3.57 10.51
C PRO A 192 21.57 -4.17 11.55
N VAL A 193 22.00 -5.19 12.28
CA VAL A 193 21.18 -5.85 13.32
C VAL A 193 20.95 -4.92 14.51
N LEU A 194 21.99 -4.24 14.99
CA LEU A 194 21.87 -3.26 16.08
C LEU A 194 20.91 -2.12 15.73
N LEU A 195 21.02 -1.57 14.53
CA LEU A 195 20.15 -0.48 14.05
C LEU A 195 18.67 -0.91 13.94
N ALA A 196 18.41 -2.17 13.57
CA ALA A 196 17.06 -2.69 13.47
C ALA A 196 16.46 -3.07 14.83
N ALA A 197 17.25 -3.72 15.70
CA ALA A 197 16.79 -4.25 16.97
C ALA A 197 16.64 -3.17 18.06
N PHE A 198 17.51 -2.17 18.08
CA PHE A 198 17.52 -1.12 19.12
C PHE A 198 16.99 0.24 18.64
N GLY A 199 16.89 0.47 17.33
CA GLY A 199 16.41 1.73 16.78
C GLY A 199 15.27 1.62 15.75
N PRO A 200 14.43 0.60 15.80
CA PRO A 200 13.45 0.07 14.84
C PRO A 200 13.54 0.63 13.39
N MET A 201 14.75 0.71 12.83
CA MET A 201 14.94 1.15 11.44
C MET A 201 14.50 0.09 10.44
N ARG A 202 13.99 0.55 9.29
CA ARG A 202 13.70 -0.33 8.17
C ARG A 202 14.98 -0.69 7.42
N ARG A 203 15.03 -1.88 6.83
CA ARG A 203 16.18 -2.39 6.06
C ARG A 203 16.73 -1.39 5.04
N GLY A 204 15.85 -0.73 4.28
CA GLY A 204 16.26 0.26 3.28
C GLY A 204 16.75 1.58 3.89
N GLU A 205 16.24 1.98 5.07
CA GLU A 205 16.72 3.13 5.84
C GLU A 205 18.16 2.87 6.32
N ILE A 206 18.41 1.68 6.86
CA ILE A 206 19.75 1.24 7.31
C ILE A 206 20.77 1.30 6.17
N CYS A 207 20.41 0.81 4.98
CA CYS A 207 21.30 0.82 3.81
C CYS A 207 21.55 2.22 3.24
N ALA A 208 20.63 3.18 3.51
CA ALA A 208 20.77 4.55 3.04
C ALA A 208 21.51 5.47 4.02
N LEU A 209 21.73 5.03 5.28
CA LEU A 209 22.31 5.82 6.34
C LEU A 209 23.74 6.23 6.01
N SER A 210 24.03 7.52 6.18
CA SER A 210 25.38 8.10 6.01
C SER A 210 25.82 8.85 7.29
N SER A 211 27.10 9.13 7.40
CA SER A 211 27.67 9.89 8.53
C SER A 211 27.10 11.29 8.65
N GLU A 212 26.58 11.87 7.58
CA GLU A 212 25.92 13.18 7.58
C GLU A 212 24.57 13.16 8.30
N ASP A 213 23.97 12.00 8.39
CA ASP A 213 22.67 11.79 9.06
C ASP A 213 22.83 11.51 10.56
N ILE A 214 24.06 11.59 11.11
CA ILE A 214 24.39 11.20 12.50
C ILE A 214 25.01 12.38 13.27
N SER A 215 24.48 12.61 14.46
CA SER A 215 25.04 13.56 15.43
C SER A 215 25.17 12.88 16.79
N GLY A 216 26.39 12.50 17.17
CA GLY A 216 26.63 11.71 18.39
C GLY A 216 25.88 10.37 18.35
N ASN A 217 24.95 10.18 19.29
CA ASN A 217 24.11 9.01 19.39
C ASN A 217 22.81 9.11 18.57
N ILE A 218 22.51 10.28 18.02
CA ILE A 218 21.25 10.56 17.33
C ILE A 218 21.40 10.32 15.83
N VAL A 219 20.51 9.49 15.29
CA VAL A 219 20.38 9.20 13.86
C VAL A 219 19.15 9.90 13.31
N HIS A 220 19.32 10.72 12.27
CA HIS A 220 18.23 11.27 11.47
C HIS A 220 17.86 10.32 10.35
N VAL A 221 16.72 9.69 10.44
CA VAL A 221 16.21 8.76 9.41
C VAL A 221 15.43 9.57 8.39
N CYS A 222 16.09 10.04 7.33
CA CYS A 222 15.51 10.87 6.26
C CYS A 222 15.70 10.29 4.86
N LYS A 223 16.26 9.09 4.73
CA LYS A 223 16.60 8.44 3.48
C LYS A 223 16.19 6.97 3.48
N ASN A 224 15.90 6.44 2.29
CA ASN A 224 15.58 5.03 2.11
C ASN A 224 16.16 4.52 0.79
N MET A 225 16.85 3.38 0.82
CA MET A 225 17.38 2.71 -0.35
C MET A 225 16.34 1.79 -0.96
N VAL A 226 16.03 1.99 -2.23
CA VAL A 226 15.05 1.20 -2.99
C VAL A 226 15.63 0.80 -4.35
N ILE A 227 15.09 -0.27 -4.92
CA ILE A 227 15.44 -0.68 -6.28
C ILE A 227 14.59 0.09 -7.30
N ASN A 228 15.21 0.60 -8.37
CA ASN A 228 14.51 1.26 -9.48
C ASN A 228 14.06 0.26 -10.56
N GLY A 229 13.49 0.77 -11.66
CA GLY A 229 13.03 -0.04 -12.80
C GLY A 229 14.17 -0.80 -13.51
N ASP A 230 15.37 -0.24 -13.50
CA ASP A 230 16.59 -0.79 -14.12
C ASP A 230 17.34 -1.76 -13.21
N ARG A 231 16.75 -2.11 -12.07
CA ARG A 231 17.32 -2.96 -11.01
C ARG A 231 18.53 -2.36 -10.31
N GLU A 232 18.66 -1.05 -10.31
CA GLU A 232 19.70 -0.33 -9.59
C GLU A 232 19.20 0.13 -8.22
N TRP A 233 20.11 0.15 -7.24
CA TRP A 233 19.82 0.66 -5.89
C TRP A 233 19.98 2.18 -5.87
N ILE A 234 18.88 2.87 -5.61
CA ILE A 234 18.82 4.33 -5.50
C ILE A 234 18.37 4.75 -4.10
N ILE A 235 18.85 5.92 -3.69
CA ILE A 235 18.44 6.52 -2.42
C ILE A 235 17.33 7.55 -2.69
N LYS A 236 16.25 7.46 -1.92
CA LYS A 236 15.11 8.39 -1.97
C LYS A 236 14.74 8.87 -0.58
N THR A 237 14.02 9.98 -0.52
CA THR A 237 13.34 10.43 0.71
C THR A 237 12.29 9.42 1.17
N PRO A 238 11.94 9.38 2.47
CA PRO A 238 10.90 8.49 2.99
C PRO A 238 9.57 8.68 2.27
N LYS A 239 8.80 7.61 2.13
CA LYS A 239 7.49 7.62 1.46
C LYS A 239 6.41 8.38 2.24
N SER A 240 6.57 8.55 3.54
CA SER A 240 5.58 9.19 4.43
C SER A 240 6.28 10.14 5.38
N TYR A 241 5.54 11.15 5.82
CA TYR A 241 6.00 12.13 6.81
C TYR A 241 6.49 11.47 8.11
N ALA A 242 5.80 10.44 8.58
CA ALA A 242 6.21 9.66 9.75
C ALA A 242 7.54 8.88 9.56
N GLY A 243 8.01 8.75 8.32
CA GLY A 243 9.30 8.12 8.01
C GLY A 243 10.49 9.03 8.32
N ASP A 244 10.30 10.35 8.34
CA ASP A 244 11.32 11.33 8.72
C ASP A 244 11.31 11.49 10.25
N ARG A 245 12.39 11.08 10.91
CA ARG A 245 12.44 11.00 12.37
C ARG A 245 13.86 10.92 12.91
N TYR A 246 14.00 11.20 14.19
CA TYR A 246 15.24 11.06 14.94
C TYR A 246 15.17 9.85 15.87
N ILE A 247 16.26 9.12 15.98
CA ILE A 247 16.40 7.96 16.87
C ILE A 247 17.67 8.15 17.70
N ASP A 248 17.52 8.17 19.00
CA ASP A 248 18.64 8.17 19.94
C ASP A 248 19.04 6.72 20.26
N TYR A 249 20.31 6.38 20.11
CA TYR A 249 20.85 5.04 20.31
C TYR A 249 21.72 4.97 21.57
N PRO A 250 21.77 3.80 22.23
CA PRO A 250 22.73 3.58 23.34
C PRO A 250 24.18 3.68 22.83
N ASP A 251 25.10 4.04 23.76
CA ASP A 251 26.51 4.22 23.45
C ASP A 251 27.16 3.01 22.79
N PHE A 252 26.84 1.79 23.21
CA PHE A 252 27.39 0.56 22.61
C PHE A 252 27.02 0.37 21.12
N VAL A 253 25.95 1.03 20.67
CA VAL A 253 25.57 1.05 19.24
C VAL A 253 26.30 2.20 18.54
N SER A 254 26.29 3.40 19.13
CA SER A 254 26.91 4.58 18.53
C SER A 254 28.43 4.45 18.38
N ASP A 255 29.10 3.72 19.29
CA ASP A 255 30.51 3.42 19.20
C ASP A 255 30.88 2.66 17.92
N LYS A 256 29.94 1.91 17.33
CA LYS A 256 30.15 1.14 16.10
C LYS A 256 30.28 2.01 14.86
N TRP A 257 29.74 3.24 14.87
CA TRP A 257 29.88 4.16 13.73
C TRP A 257 30.79 5.36 14.00
N ARG A 258 31.31 5.48 15.23
CA ARG A 258 32.19 6.60 15.59
C ARG A 258 33.42 6.66 14.70
N GLY A 259 33.66 7.80 14.05
CA GLY A 259 34.76 7.99 13.11
C GLY A 259 34.51 7.46 11.70
N MET A 260 33.39 6.81 11.42
CA MET A 260 33.03 6.39 10.05
C MET A 260 32.66 7.60 9.19
N LYS A 261 33.00 7.55 7.90
CA LYS A 261 32.66 8.60 6.91
C LYS A 261 31.89 8.00 5.74
N GLY A 262 30.95 8.78 5.20
CA GLY A 262 30.10 8.36 4.10
C GLY A 262 29.06 7.34 4.53
N ARG A 263 28.73 6.37 3.68
CA ARG A 263 27.72 5.33 4.00
C ARG A 263 28.18 4.46 5.16
N ILE A 264 27.34 4.39 6.19
CA ILE A 264 27.61 3.63 7.42
C ILE A 264 27.47 2.12 7.18
N VAL A 265 26.45 1.70 6.43
CA VAL A 265 26.23 0.32 6.04
C VAL A 265 26.43 0.18 4.53
N ARG A 266 27.46 -0.56 4.12
CA ARG A 266 27.83 -0.72 2.69
C ARG A 266 27.01 -1.80 1.99
N LEU A 267 26.16 -2.55 2.70
CA LEU A 267 25.31 -3.59 2.14
C LEU A 267 24.11 -2.99 1.40
N THR A 268 23.56 -3.77 0.46
CA THR A 268 22.27 -3.50 -0.16
C THR A 268 21.16 -4.17 0.66
N PRO A 269 19.88 -3.73 0.54
CA PRO A 269 18.77 -4.36 1.24
C PRO A 269 18.65 -5.87 0.99
N ASP A 270 18.88 -6.34 -0.23
CA ASP A 270 18.82 -7.77 -0.54
C ASP A 270 20.03 -8.54 0.03
N SER A 271 21.22 -7.92 0.05
CA SER A 271 22.40 -8.49 0.69
C SER A 271 22.17 -8.71 2.18
N ILE A 272 21.57 -7.75 2.89
CA ILE A 272 21.18 -7.88 4.30
C ILE A 272 20.24 -9.09 4.48
N THR A 273 19.17 -9.19 3.69
CA THR A 273 18.21 -10.30 3.80
C THR A 273 18.89 -11.66 3.58
N ASN A 274 19.68 -11.78 2.53
CA ASN A 274 20.32 -13.04 2.16
C ASN A 274 21.37 -13.47 3.20
N ARG A 275 22.15 -12.52 3.72
CA ARG A 275 23.15 -12.78 4.77
C ARG A 275 22.48 -13.12 6.09
N PHE A 276 21.44 -12.40 6.45
CA PHE A 276 20.64 -12.64 7.67
C PHE A 276 20.06 -14.06 7.69
N ASN A 277 19.38 -14.47 6.62
CA ASN A 277 18.81 -15.82 6.51
C ASN A 277 19.88 -16.92 6.61
N ARG A 278 21.05 -16.73 5.97
CA ARG A 278 22.17 -17.67 6.07
C ARG A 278 22.74 -17.73 7.48
N LEU A 279 22.83 -16.58 8.16
CA LEU A 279 23.33 -16.46 9.52
C LEU A 279 22.42 -17.18 10.50
N LEU A 280 21.10 -16.98 10.46
CA LEU A 280 20.15 -17.70 11.30
C LEU A 280 20.30 -19.22 11.13
N LYS A 281 20.30 -19.67 9.86
CA LYS A 281 20.47 -21.11 9.54
C LYS A 281 21.78 -21.68 10.08
N ARG A 282 22.89 -20.96 9.91
CA ARG A 282 24.24 -21.40 10.31
C ARG A 282 24.38 -21.54 11.83
N ASN A 283 23.68 -20.68 12.59
CA ASN A 283 23.77 -20.64 14.04
C ASN A 283 22.61 -21.36 14.74
N GLY A 284 21.76 -22.10 14.01
CA GLY A 284 20.64 -22.84 14.58
C GLY A 284 19.57 -21.95 15.22
N ILE A 285 19.50 -20.65 14.82
CA ILE A 285 18.49 -19.71 15.31
C ILE A 285 17.21 -19.95 14.50
N PRO A 286 16.02 -20.02 15.13
CA PRO A 286 14.75 -20.14 14.43
C PRO A 286 14.59 -19.07 13.34
N HIS A 287 13.99 -19.44 12.20
CA HIS A 287 13.86 -18.52 11.08
C HIS A 287 12.84 -17.41 11.40
N PHE A 288 13.30 -16.17 11.33
CA PHE A 288 12.47 -14.97 11.30
C PHE A 288 13.05 -13.96 10.29
N ARG A 289 12.26 -12.98 9.89
CA ARG A 289 12.68 -12.00 8.89
C ARG A 289 13.51 -10.90 9.54
N PHE A 290 14.45 -10.31 8.81
CA PHE A 290 15.19 -9.13 9.29
C PHE A 290 14.26 -8.00 9.77
N HIS A 291 13.08 -7.85 9.18
CA HIS A 291 12.08 -6.87 9.61
C HIS A 291 11.49 -7.16 10.99
N ASP A 292 11.52 -8.40 11.43
CA ASP A 292 10.98 -8.80 12.73
C ASP A 292 11.83 -8.31 13.90
N LEU A 293 13.12 -7.92 13.66
CA LEU A 293 13.93 -7.18 14.63
C LEU A 293 13.31 -5.84 15.02
N ARG A 294 12.68 -5.16 14.05
CA ARG A 294 11.93 -3.93 14.30
C ARG A 294 10.64 -4.21 15.09
N HIS A 295 10.03 -5.37 14.89
CA HIS A 295 8.89 -5.81 15.71
C HIS A 295 9.33 -6.10 17.14
N TYR A 296 10.46 -6.79 17.32
CA TYR A 296 11.08 -6.98 18.62
C TYR A 296 11.31 -5.64 19.35
N SER A 297 11.94 -4.67 18.70
CA SER A 297 12.16 -3.35 19.29
C SER A 297 10.86 -2.69 19.77
N ALA A 298 9.80 -2.75 18.99
CA ALA A 298 8.51 -2.19 19.38
C ALA A 298 7.88 -2.94 20.56
N SER A 299 7.95 -4.26 20.55
CA SER A 299 7.40 -5.12 21.62
C SER A 299 8.10 -4.91 22.95
N ILE A 300 9.44 -4.77 22.96
CA ILE A 300 10.20 -4.48 24.18
C ILE A 300 9.85 -3.10 24.73
N GLN A 301 9.79 -2.07 23.89
CA GLN A 301 9.40 -0.72 24.33
C GLN A 301 7.99 -0.72 24.94
N HIS A 302 7.05 -1.44 24.33
CA HIS A 302 5.71 -1.59 24.89
C HIS A 302 5.72 -2.34 26.23
N ALA A 303 6.47 -3.43 26.35
CA ALA A 303 6.63 -4.18 27.61
C ALA A 303 7.25 -3.34 28.76
N LEU A 304 8.09 -2.35 28.40
CA LEU A 304 8.65 -1.37 29.33
C LEU A 304 7.68 -0.24 29.70
N GLY A 305 6.44 -0.26 29.18
CA GLY A 305 5.43 0.76 29.47
C GLY A 305 5.63 2.07 28.71
N ILE A 306 6.46 2.10 27.65
CA ILE A 306 6.64 3.29 26.83
C ILE A 306 5.35 3.55 26.05
N PRO A 307 4.77 4.78 26.09
CA PRO A 307 3.53 5.09 25.42
C PRO A 307 3.61 4.86 23.91
N ASP A 308 2.53 4.34 23.31
CA ASP A 308 2.44 4.00 21.89
C ASP A 308 2.84 5.16 20.96
N SER A 309 2.52 6.41 21.34
CA SER A 309 2.89 7.60 20.58
C SER A 309 4.40 7.75 20.39
N TYR A 310 5.19 7.47 21.43
CA TYR A 310 6.65 7.51 21.36
C TYR A 310 7.22 6.34 20.57
N ILE A 311 6.64 5.14 20.75
CA ILE A 311 7.03 3.95 19.97
C ILE A 311 6.76 4.20 18.48
N MET A 312 5.59 4.77 18.15
CA MET A 312 5.22 5.13 16.78
C MET A 312 6.17 6.17 16.19
N GLN A 313 6.47 7.23 16.93
CA GLN A 313 7.41 8.27 16.50
C GLN A 313 8.80 7.68 16.25
N ARG A 314 9.35 6.94 17.22
CA ARG A 314 10.68 6.32 17.11
C ARG A 314 10.77 5.33 15.94
N GLY A 315 9.71 4.56 15.69
CA GLY A 315 9.64 3.60 14.60
C GLY A 315 9.18 4.19 13.27
N GLY A 316 8.58 5.38 13.24
CA GLY A 316 7.98 5.94 12.03
C GLY A 316 6.77 5.13 11.54
N TRP A 317 5.86 4.76 12.47
CA TRP A 317 4.55 4.23 12.14
C TRP A 317 3.52 5.35 12.09
N GLY A 318 2.87 5.51 10.95
CA GLY A 318 1.80 6.49 10.76
C GLY A 318 0.43 6.04 11.26
N ASN A 319 0.31 4.79 11.74
CA ASN A 319 -0.96 4.17 12.14
C ASN A 319 -0.73 3.21 13.32
N ASP A 320 -1.51 3.37 14.37
CA ASP A 320 -1.46 2.55 15.58
C ASP A 320 -1.91 1.09 15.36
N GLY A 321 -2.81 0.86 14.40
CA GLY A 321 -3.26 -0.49 14.07
C GLY A 321 -2.14 -1.41 13.59
N THR A 322 -1.12 -0.87 12.92
CA THR A 322 0.07 -1.64 12.54
C THR A 322 0.93 -1.95 13.77
N LEU A 323 1.12 -0.99 14.66
CA LEU A 323 1.87 -1.17 15.90
C LEU A 323 1.17 -2.19 16.80
N LYS A 324 -0.13 -2.04 17.05
CA LYS A 324 -0.93 -2.98 17.86
C LYS A 324 -0.94 -4.40 17.31
N ALA A 325 -0.83 -4.58 16.00
CA ALA A 325 -0.69 -5.91 15.42
C ALA A 325 0.66 -6.57 15.76
N VAL A 326 1.72 -5.77 15.95
CA VAL A 326 3.08 -6.25 16.26
C VAL A 326 3.16 -6.84 17.66
N TYR A 327 2.62 -6.15 18.68
CA TYR A 327 2.76 -6.57 20.07
C TYR A 327 1.54 -7.29 20.66
N ARG A 328 0.64 -7.77 19.80
CA ARG A 328 -0.57 -8.49 20.27
C ARG A 328 -0.28 -9.65 21.20
N HIS A 329 0.76 -10.45 20.91
CA HIS A 329 1.14 -11.57 21.79
C HIS A 329 1.63 -11.08 23.15
N VAL A 330 2.38 -9.98 23.17
CA VAL A 330 2.82 -9.34 24.45
C VAL A 330 1.61 -8.82 25.22
N LEU A 331 0.61 -8.25 24.53
CA LEU A 331 -0.65 -7.82 25.15
C LEU A 331 -1.45 -9.00 25.72
N GLU A 332 -1.45 -10.16 25.08
CA GLU A 332 -2.14 -11.36 25.59
C GLU A 332 -1.48 -11.90 26.86
N GLU A 333 -0.14 -11.91 26.95
CA GLU A 333 0.58 -12.28 28.18
C GLU A 333 0.39 -11.24 29.30
N GLN A 334 0.49 -9.95 28.96
CA GLN A 334 0.25 -8.87 29.92
C GLN A 334 -1.22 -8.85 30.37
N ALA A 335 -2.18 -9.10 29.48
CA ALA A 335 -3.59 -9.21 29.85
C ALA A 335 -3.80 -10.30 30.90
N LYS A 336 -3.20 -11.48 30.75
CA LYS A 336 -3.26 -12.54 31.77
C LYS A 336 -2.69 -12.10 33.12
N GLN A 337 -1.57 -11.36 33.11
CA GLN A 337 -0.98 -10.83 34.35
C GLN A 337 -1.89 -9.76 34.98
N MET A 338 -2.47 -8.86 34.18
CA MET A 338 -3.41 -7.84 34.63
C MET A 338 -4.70 -8.46 35.16
N ASP A 339 -5.22 -9.48 34.48
CA ASP A 339 -6.37 -10.26 34.95
C ASP A 339 -6.07 -10.94 36.30
N HIS A 340 -4.86 -11.48 36.45
CA HIS A 340 -4.45 -12.08 37.70
C HIS A 340 -4.35 -11.04 38.83
N MET A 341 -3.76 -9.88 38.57
CA MET A 341 -3.71 -8.77 39.52
C MET A 341 -5.11 -8.27 39.90
N ALA A 342 -5.99 -8.08 38.93
CA ALA A 342 -7.37 -7.66 39.18
C ALA A 342 -8.13 -8.71 40.00
N ASN A 343 -8.02 -9.99 39.64
CA ASN A 343 -8.66 -11.08 40.35
C ASN A 343 -8.13 -11.22 41.80
N ASN A 344 -6.84 -11.02 42.04
CA ASN A 344 -6.27 -10.98 43.38
C ASN A 344 -6.84 -9.83 44.21
N TYR A 345 -6.91 -8.62 43.63
CA TYR A 345 -7.51 -7.47 44.32
C TYR A 345 -8.99 -7.71 44.66
N PHE A 346 -9.77 -8.24 43.72
CA PHE A 346 -11.18 -8.56 44.01
C PHE A 346 -11.35 -9.65 45.05
N SER A 347 -10.47 -10.64 45.06
CA SER A 347 -10.47 -11.70 46.07
C SER A 347 -10.15 -11.16 47.45
N GLU A 348 -9.17 -10.28 47.59
CA GLU A 348 -8.84 -9.59 48.83
C GLU A 348 -9.98 -8.72 49.33
N LEU A 349 -10.61 -7.95 48.42
CA LEU A 349 -11.75 -7.11 48.75
C LEU A 349 -12.96 -7.94 49.26
N TYR A 350 -13.23 -9.08 48.60
CA TYR A 350 -14.28 -9.99 49.02
C TYR A 350 -13.99 -10.61 50.38
N ASN A 351 -12.79 -11.11 50.61
CA ASN A 351 -12.39 -11.73 51.87
C ASN A 351 -12.38 -10.73 53.04
N THR A 352 -12.03 -9.47 52.82
CA THR A 352 -12.09 -8.40 53.82
C THR A 352 -13.53 -8.12 54.26
N LYS A 353 -14.53 -8.15 53.35
CA LYS A 353 -15.94 -8.02 53.68
C LYS A 353 -16.48 -9.22 54.47
N CYS A 354 -16.02 -10.44 54.19
CA CYS A 354 -16.49 -11.63 54.91
C CYS A 354 -15.89 -11.74 56.32
N SER A 355 -14.72 -11.19 56.60
CA SER A 355 -14.11 -11.22 57.92
C SER A 355 -14.73 -10.25 58.91
N THR A 356 -15.39 -9.16 58.46
CA THR A 356 -16.06 -8.20 59.33
C THR A 356 -17.47 -8.63 59.75
N SER A 357 -18.07 -9.67 59.13
CA SER A 357 -19.42 -10.18 59.48
C SER A 357 -19.44 -11.28 60.55
N LYS A 358 -18.29 -11.70 61.13
CA LYS A 358 -18.22 -12.77 62.15
C LYS A 358 -17.91 -12.29 63.59
N LYS A 359 -18.15 -11.07 63.92
CA LYS A 359 -18.18 -10.65 65.35
C LYS A 359 -19.60 -10.38 65.76
N SER A 360 -20.34 -11.44 66.15
CA SER A 360 -21.51 -11.33 66.99
C SER A 360 -21.03 -11.08 68.40
N PRO A 361 -21.57 -10.14 69.13
CA PRO A 361 -21.29 -9.98 70.54
C PRO A 361 -21.93 -11.14 71.32
N SER A 362 -21.14 -11.88 72.04
CA SER A 362 -21.67 -12.77 73.12
C SER A 362 -22.18 -11.89 74.25
N ILE A 363 -23.42 -12.09 74.58
CA ILE A 363 -24.09 -11.64 75.81
C ILE A 363 -23.67 -12.53 76.96
#